data_c267aca954b8e72a723abc10d0c92718
#
_entry.id   c267aca954b8e72a723abc10d0c92718
#
_cell.length_a   1.000
_cell.length_b   1.000
_cell.length_c   1.000
_cell.angle_alpha   90.00
_cell.angle_beta   90.00
_cell.angle_gamma   90.00
#
_symmetry.space_group_name_H-M   'P 1'
#
loop_
_entity.id
_entity.type
_entity.pdbx_description
1 polymer ?
#
loop_
_entity_poly.entity_id
_entity_poly.type
_entity_poly.pdbx_seq_one_letter_code
_entity_poly.pdbx_strand_id
1 'polypeptide(L)'
;MIAKYLWEIGSLTIFALGSIHLFYTFFTNKFKSRDEILISEMKKSNPILTKETTMWKAWIGFNASHASGAVFIGVINFYLAFRHFQLLMTDGFLTLLSIVTIIFYAWLAKTFWFRMPLLGISITLICYIASYILTLIN
;
A
#
# COMPACT_ATOMS: atom_id res chain seq x y z
N MET A 1 7.95 1.00 -24.85
CA MET A 1 8.92 0.53 -23.83
C MET A 1 8.92 1.38 -22.56
N ILE A 2 9.01 2.71 -22.62
CA ILE A 2 9.07 3.60 -21.45
C ILE A 2 7.83 3.46 -20.55
N ALA A 3 6.62 3.40 -21.12
CA ALA A 3 5.38 3.23 -20.38
C ALA A 3 5.40 1.97 -19.48
N LYS A 4 5.86 0.84 -20.02
CA LYS A 4 6.01 -0.41 -19.25
C LYS A 4 6.93 -0.23 -18.04
N TYR A 5 8.11 0.35 -18.22
CA TYR A 5 9.07 0.56 -17.13
C TYR A 5 8.54 1.51 -16.06
N LEU A 6 7.79 2.55 -16.43
CA LEU A 6 7.14 3.42 -15.46
C LEU A 6 6.16 2.66 -14.58
N TRP A 7 5.32 1.79 -15.16
CA TRP A 7 4.41 0.97 -14.37
C TRP A 7 5.15 0.00 -13.45
N GLU A 8 6.21 -0.63 -13.94
CA GLU A 8 7.06 -1.52 -13.14
C GLU A 8 7.71 -0.78 -11.96
N ILE A 9 8.25 0.43 -12.18
CA ILE A 9 8.86 1.26 -11.12
C ILE A 9 7.81 1.64 -10.07
N GLY A 10 6.62 2.10 -10.49
CA GLY A 10 5.53 2.40 -9.56
C GLY A 10 5.14 1.18 -8.73
N SER A 11 5.05 0.01 -9.36
CA SER A 11 4.71 -1.25 -8.71
C SER A 11 5.77 -1.69 -7.68
N LEU A 12 7.05 -1.57 -8.03
CA LEU A 12 8.14 -1.86 -7.11
C LEU A 12 8.17 -0.88 -5.93
N THR A 13 7.80 0.38 -6.16
CA THR A 13 7.76 1.39 -5.09
C THR A 13 6.70 1.04 -4.05
N ILE A 14 5.46 0.72 -4.46
CA ILE A 14 4.40 0.34 -3.52
C ILE A 14 4.69 -1.01 -2.84
N PHE A 15 5.29 -1.96 -3.56
CA PHE A 15 5.77 -3.22 -2.99
C PHE A 15 6.81 -2.99 -1.88
N ALA A 16 7.80 -2.16 -2.13
CA ALA A 16 8.84 -1.84 -1.16
C ALA A 16 8.25 -1.16 0.09
N LEU A 17 7.35 -0.19 -0.09
CA LEU A 17 6.66 0.47 1.02
C LEU A 17 5.87 -0.54 1.88
N GLY A 18 5.07 -1.41 1.26
CA GLY A 18 4.32 -2.44 1.96
C GLY A 18 5.23 -3.42 2.69
N SER A 19 6.32 -3.85 2.06
CA SER A 19 7.28 -4.79 2.66
C SER A 19 8.00 -4.18 3.87
N ILE A 20 8.45 -2.94 3.77
CA ILE A 20 9.08 -2.21 4.88
C ILE A 20 8.07 -2.03 6.03
N HIS A 21 6.83 -1.65 5.71
CA HIS A 21 5.78 -1.50 6.71
C HIS A 21 5.48 -2.83 7.43
N LEU A 22 5.37 -3.92 6.68
CA LEU A 22 5.15 -5.25 7.24
C LEU A 22 6.31 -5.68 8.16
N PHE A 23 7.54 -5.44 7.72
CA PHE A 23 8.72 -5.68 8.55
C PHE A 23 8.69 -4.86 9.84
N TYR A 24 8.35 -3.56 9.76
CA TYR A 24 8.25 -2.71 10.94
C TYR A 24 7.15 -3.15 11.90
N THR A 25 6.04 -3.68 11.38
CA THR A 25 4.92 -4.15 12.19
C THR A 25 5.32 -5.34 13.08
N PHE A 26 6.09 -6.30 12.55
CA PHE A 26 6.40 -7.53 13.26
C PHE A 26 7.74 -7.52 13.98
N PHE A 27 8.74 -6.87 13.41
CA PHE A 27 10.13 -7.02 13.85
C PHE A 27 10.72 -5.79 14.53
N THR A 28 9.95 -4.71 14.66
CA THR A 28 10.45 -3.47 15.27
C THR A 28 9.44 -2.83 16.22
N ASN A 29 9.89 -1.80 16.93
CA ASN A 29 9.04 -0.99 17.79
C ASN A 29 8.49 0.27 17.10
N LYS A 30 8.65 0.40 15.77
CA LYS A 30 8.33 1.62 15.02
C LYS A 30 6.86 2.03 15.08
N PHE A 31 5.96 1.06 15.24
CA PHE A 31 4.52 1.29 15.35
C PHE A 31 3.96 1.15 16.76
N LYS A 32 4.83 1.06 17.76
CA LYS A 32 4.42 1.13 19.17
C LYS A 32 4.22 2.57 19.60
N SER A 33 3.31 2.79 20.53
CA SER A 33 3.23 4.07 21.23
C SER A 33 4.53 4.34 22.00
N ARG A 34 4.86 5.62 22.16
CA ARG A 34 5.92 6.06 23.09
C ARG A 34 5.48 5.96 24.55
N ASP A 35 4.17 5.88 24.80
CA ASP A 35 3.57 5.73 26.11
C ASP A 35 3.36 4.25 26.41
N GLU A 36 4.11 3.71 27.36
CA GLU A 36 4.03 2.33 27.80
C GLU A 36 2.73 2.01 28.53
N ILE A 37 2.14 2.99 29.22
CA ILE A 37 0.85 2.83 29.89
C ILE A 37 -0.23 2.56 28.84
N LEU A 38 -0.25 3.35 27.76
CA LEU A 38 -1.17 3.14 26.65
C LEU A 38 -1.03 1.73 26.03
N ILE A 39 0.20 1.26 25.83
CA ILE A 39 0.44 -0.10 25.31
C ILE A 39 -0.13 -1.14 26.28
N SER A 40 0.07 -0.97 27.59
CA SER A 40 -0.47 -1.86 28.61
C SER A 40 -2.00 -1.89 28.57
N GLU A 41 -2.64 -0.74 28.48
CA GLU A 41 -4.09 -0.63 28.38
C GLU A 41 -4.65 -1.24 27.09
N MET A 42 -4.00 -1.03 25.95
CA MET A 42 -4.37 -1.68 24.68
C MET A 42 -4.28 -3.22 24.75
N LYS A 43 -3.37 -3.76 25.56
CA LYS A 43 -3.24 -5.22 25.74
C LYS A 43 -4.33 -5.80 26.64
N LYS A 44 -4.94 -5.00 27.51
CA LYS A 44 -6.00 -5.41 28.45
C LYS A 44 -7.40 -5.13 27.91
N SER A 45 -7.58 -4.06 27.15
CA SER A 45 -8.88 -3.63 26.63
C SER A 45 -9.27 -4.37 25.36
N ASN A 46 -10.57 -4.59 25.19
CA ASN A 46 -11.15 -5.21 24.00
C ASN A 46 -11.81 -4.14 23.12
N PRO A 47 -11.88 -4.34 21.78
CA PRO A 47 -12.75 -3.53 20.93
C PRO A 47 -14.22 -3.70 21.35
N ILE A 48 -15.04 -2.67 21.11
CA ILE A 48 -16.49 -2.73 21.37
C ILE A 48 -17.15 -3.89 20.59
N LEU A 49 -16.63 -4.18 19.39
CA LEU A 49 -17.15 -5.19 18.47
C LEU A 49 -17.11 -6.62 19.04
N THR A 50 -16.07 -6.95 19.82
CA THR A 50 -15.86 -8.34 20.31
C THR A 50 -14.93 -8.37 21.53
N LYS A 51 -15.12 -9.38 22.38
CA LYS A 51 -14.23 -9.69 23.51
C LYS A 51 -13.17 -10.75 23.19
N GLU A 52 -13.14 -11.28 21.96
CA GLU A 52 -12.22 -12.37 21.58
C GLU A 52 -10.81 -11.88 21.24
N THR A 53 -10.63 -10.58 21.07
CA THR A 53 -9.33 -9.96 20.79
C THR A 53 -9.10 -8.73 21.67
N THR A 54 -7.87 -8.23 21.68
CA THR A 54 -7.51 -6.97 22.37
C THR A 54 -7.26 -5.86 21.36
N MET A 55 -7.34 -4.61 21.80
CA MET A 55 -7.00 -3.44 20.97
C MET A 55 -5.57 -3.55 20.41
N TRP A 56 -4.63 -4.09 21.20
CA TRP A 56 -3.26 -4.33 20.75
C TRP A 56 -3.18 -5.34 19.60
N LYS A 57 -3.87 -6.49 19.71
CA LYS A 57 -3.91 -7.49 18.64
C LYS A 57 -4.58 -6.93 17.38
N ALA A 58 -5.69 -6.21 17.55
CA ALA A 58 -6.37 -5.55 16.44
C ALA A 58 -5.45 -4.53 15.75
N TRP A 59 -4.72 -3.71 16.48
CA TRP A 59 -3.74 -2.76 15.95
C TRP A 59 -2.68 -3.45 15.10
N ILE A 60 -2.05 -4.50 15.61
CA ILE A 60 -1.05 -5.27 14.86
C ILE A 60 -1.69 -5.91 13.61
N GLY A 61 -2.86 -6.52 13.75
CA GLY A 61 -3.56 -7.18 12.64
C GLY A 61 -3.93 -6.21 11.52
N PHE A 62 -4.44 -5.02 11.85
CA PHE A 62 -4.76 -3.99 10.86
C PHE A 62 -3.52 -3.46 10.14
N ASN A 63 -2.44 -3.19 10.87
CA ASN A 63 -1.17 -2.78 10.25
C ASN A 63 -0.64 -3.86 9.31
N ALA A 64 -0.68 -5.12 9.72
CA ALA A 64 -0.21 -6.24 8.91
C ALA A 64 -1.07 -6.45 7.65
N SER A 65 -2.40 -6.45 7.78
CA SER A 65 -3.32 -6.63 6.65
C SER A 65 -3.22 -5.48 5.65
N HIS A 66 -3.13 -4.24 6.15
CA HIS A 66 -2.90 -3.07 5.31
C HIS A 66 -1.59 -3.17 4.52
N ALA A 67 -0.49 -3.50 5.20
CA ALA A 67 0.82 -3.67 4.57
C ALA A 67 0.81 -4.82 3.54
N SER A 68 0.16 -5.94 3.87
CA SER A 68 0.01 -7.08 2.95
C SER A 68 -0.78 -6.70 1.70
N GLY A 69 -1.81 -5.86 1.83
CA GLY A 69 -2.55 -5.31 0.71
C GLY A 69 -1.65 -4.51 -0.24
N ALA A 70 -0.79 -3.64 0.29
CA ALA A 70 0.16 -2.88 -0.51
C ALA A 70 1.19 -3.78 -1.21
N VAL A 71 1.70 -4.82 -0.52
CA VAL A 71 2.57 -5.84 -1.12
C VAL A 71 1.87 -6.55 -2.27
N PHE A 72 0.62 -7.02 -2.06
CA PHE A 72 -0.16 -7.69 -3.10
C PHE A 72 -0.38 -6.81 -4.32
N ILE A 73 -0.76 -5.55 -4.12
CA ILE A 73 -0.96 -4.58 -5.21
C ILE A 73 0.34 -4.40 -6.00
N GLY A 74 1.47 -4.24 -5.31
CA GLY A 74 2.77 -4.10 -5.94
C GLY A 74 3.16 -5.32 -6.77
N VAL A 75 3.03 -6.53 -6.20
CA VAL A 75 3.38 -7.78 -6.87
C VAL A 75 2.52 -8.02 -8.10
N ILE A 76 1.18 -7.91 -7.99
CA ILE A 76 0.29 -8.19 -9.11
C ILE A 76 0.46 -7.19 -10.24
N ASN A 77 0.61 -5.90 -9.94
CA ASN A 77 0.83 -4.87 -10.95
C ASN A 77 2.20 -5.00 -11.62
N PHE A 78 3.23 -5.35 -10.87
CA PHE A 78 4.54 -5.64 -11.44
C PHE A 78 4.49 -6.85 -12.38
N TYR A 79 3.86 -7.95 -11.96
CA TYR A 79 3.70 -9.14 -12.79
C TYR A 79 2.93 -8.85 -14.08
N LEU A 80 1.82 -8.12 -13.98
CA LEU A 80 1.02 -7.73 -15.15
C LEU A 80 1.84 -6.84 -16.11
N ALA A 81 2.56 -5.85 -15.58
CA ALA A 81 3.42 -5.01 -16.41
C ALA A 81 4.55 -5.81 -17.06
N PHE A 82 5.19 -6.70 -16.31
CA PHE A 82 6.32 -7.46 -16.80
C PHE A 82 5.94 -8.48 -17.89
N ARG A 83 4.84 -9.22 -17.69
CA ARG A 83 4.45 -10.34 -18.57
C ARG A 83 3.30 -10.01 -19.50
N HIS A 84 2.39 -9.13 -19.12
CA HIS A 84 1.11 -8.91 -19.79
C HIS A 84 0.79 -7.41 -19.92
N PHE A 85 1.79 -6.59 -20.27
CA PHE A 85 1.63 -5.13 -20.31
C PHE A 85 0.52 -4.68 -21.26
N GLN A 86 0.38 -5.33 -22.43
CA GLN A 86 -0.70 -5.01 -23.36
C GLN A 86 -2.07 -5.29 -22.76
N LEU A 87 -2.26 -6.45 -22.15
CA LEU A 87 -3.51 -6.77 -21.47
C LEU A 87 -3.83 -5.71 -20.39
N LEU A 88 -2.85 -5.35 -19.58
CA LEU A 88 -3.02 -4.34 -18.52
C LEU A 88 -3.48 -3.00 -19.08
N MET A 89 -2.97 -2.57 -20.24
CA MET A 89 -3.30 -1.27 -20.84
C MET A 89 -4.57 -1.28 -21.67
N THR A 90 -4.92 -2.40 -22.30
CA THR A 90 -6.15 -2.52 -23.12
C THR A 90 -7.37 -2.86 -22.27
N ASP A 91 -7.20 -3.52 -21.14
CA ASP A 91 -8.27 -3.76 -20.19
C ASP A 91 -8.48 -2.52 -19.30
N GLY A 92 -9.45 -1.69 -19.68
CA GLY A 92 -9.77 -0.46 -18.96
C GLY A 92 -10.15 -0.71 -17.50
N PHE A 93 -10.71 -1.88 -17.16
CA PHE A 93 -11.04 -2.22 -15.77
C PHE A 93 -9.79 -2.45 -14.93
N LEU A 94 -8.81 -3.22 -15.42
CA LEU A 94 -7.56 -3.48 -14.69
C LEU A 94 -6.75 -2.20 -14.48
N THR A 95 -6.63 -1.38 -15.51
CA THR A 95 -5.94 -0.09 -15.42
C THR A 95 -6.62 0.85 -14.44
N LEU A 96 -7.95 1.03 -14.56
CA LEU A 96 -8.72 1.90 -13.69
C LEU A 96 -8.68 1.44 -12.24
N LEU A 97 -8.88 0.14 -11.99
CA LEU A 97 -8.83 -0.45 -10.66
C LEU A 97 -7.48 -0.17 -9.98
N SER A 98 -6.39 -0.37 -10.72
CA SER A 98 -5.04 -0.12 -10.20
C SER A 98 -4.84 1.35 -9.83
N ILE A 99 -5.18 2.28 -10.73
CA ILE A 99 -5.02 3.72 -10.49
C ILE A 99 -5.92 4.20 -9.33
N VAL A 100 -7.20 3.81 -9.32
CA VAL A 100 -8.15 4.18 -8.24
C VAL A 100 -7.69 3.65 -6.90
N THR A 101 -7.16 2.44 -6.85
CA THR A 101 -6.61 1.88 -5.61
C THR A 101 -5.44 2.72 -5.09
N ILE A 102 -4.51 3.13 -5.95
CA ILE A 102 -3.39 3.99 -5.53
C ILE A 102 -3.86 5.39 -5.13
N ILE A 103 -4.87 5.96 -5.81
CA ILE A 103 -5.51 7.23 -5.40
C ILE A 103 -6.10 7.10 -3.98
N PHE A 104 -6.79 6.00 -3.70
CA PHE A 104 -7.35 5.76 -2.37
C PHE A 104 -6.24 5.65 -1.29
N TYR A 105 -5.14 4.94 -1.58
CA TYR A 105 -3.98 4.90 -0.69
C TYR A 105 -3.33 6.29 -0.50
N ALA A 106 -3.26 7.11 -1.56
CA ALA A 106 -2.76 8.48 -1.45
C ALA A 106 -3.64 9.36 -0.56
N TRP A 107 -4.95 9.22 -0.68
CA TRP A 107 -5.91 9.90 0.19
C TRP A 107 -5.75 9.46 1.65
N LEU A 108 -5.65 8.15 1.92
CA LEU A 108 -5.37 7.63 3.27
C LEU A 108 -4.06 8.18 3.84
N ALA A 109 -3.00 8.17 3.03
CA ALA A 109 -1.70 8.65 3.46
C ALA A 109 -1.70 10.15 3.76
N LYS A 110 -2.41 10.94 2.97
CA LYS A 110 -2.56 12.38 3.19
C LYS A 110 -3.37 12.70 4.45
N THR A 111 -4.40 11.92 4.74
CA THR A 111 -5.35 12.20 5.82
C THR A 111 -4.89 11.64 7.16
N PHE A 112 -4.28 10.45 7.18
CA PHE A 112 -4.07 9.69 8.40
C PHE A 112 -2.60 9.37 8.70
N TRP A 113 -1.70 9.50 7.71
CA TRP A 113 -0.32 9.06 7.87
C TRP A 113 0.65 10.24 7.85
N PHE A 114 1.92 9.97 7.66
CA PHE A 114 3.01 10.93 7.64
C PHE A 114 3.64 11.03 6.24
N ARG A 115 4.60 11.96 6.07
CA ARG A 115 5.13 12.35 4.75
C ARG A 115 5.75 11.22 3.94
N MET A 116 6.46 10.27 4.58
CA MET A 116 7.22 9.25 3.84
C MET A 116 6.34 8.28 3.03
N PRO A 117 5.28 7.65 3.61
CA PRO A 117 4.34 6.88 2.82
C PRO A 117 3.67 7.69 1.71
N LEU A 118 3.26 8.93 2.01
CA LEU A 118 2.62 9.81 1.02
C LEU A 118 3.53 10.05 -0.18
N LEU A 119 4.82 10.32 0.02
CA LEU A 119 5.78 10.52 -1.08
C LEU A 119 5.90 9.28 -1.96
N GLY A 120 6.09 8.10 -1.38
CA GLY A 120 6.22 6.88 -2.16
C GLY A 120 4.95 6.50 -2.92
N ILE A 121 3.77 6.67 -2.30
CA ILE A 121 2.48 6.44 -2.98
C ILE A 121 2.26 7.46 -4.10
N SER A 122 2.66 8.72 -3.91
CA SER A 122 2.58 9.75 -4.95
C SER A 122 3.47 9.42 -6.14
N ILE A 123 4.69 8.90 -5.89
CA ILE A 123 5.58 8.42 -6.97
C ILE A 123 4.90 7.29 -7.74
N THR A 124 4.33 6.30 -7.04
CA THR A 124 3.58 5.20 -7.68
C THR A 124 2.46 5.74 -8.55
N LEU A 125 1.65 6.67 -8.04
CA LEU A 125 0.53 7.27 -8.76
C LEU A 125 0.99 8.01 -10.03
N ILE A 126 2.02 8.84 -9.91
CA ILE A 126 2.60 9.58 -11.04
C ILE A 126 3.10 8.58 -12.10
N CYS A 127 3.80 7.52 -11.69
CA CYS A 127 4.30 6.50 -12.60
C CYS A 127 3.17 5.78 -13.35
N TYR A 128 2.07 5.44 -12.68
CA TYR A 128 0.93 4.78 -13.30
C TYR A 128 0.20 5.70 -14.27
N ILE A 129 -0.07 6.95 -13.88
CA ILE A 129 -0.72 7.93 -14.75
C ILE A 129 0.15 8.23 -15.98
N ALA A 130 1.44 8.48 -15.79
CA ALA A 130 2.37 8.75 -16.89
C ALA A 130 2.48 7.56 -17.85
N SER A 131 2.54 6.33 -17.31
CA SER A 131 2.52 5.11 -18.12
C SER A 131 1.26 5.01 -18.98
N TYR A 132 0.10 5.25 -18.39
CA TYR A 132 -1.18 5.21 -19.09
C TYR A 132 -1.28 6.27 -20.18
N ILE A 133 -0.92 7.53 -19.88
CA ILE A 133 -0.90 8.63 -20.86
C ILE A 133 0.02 8.31 -22.04
N LEU A 134 1.23 7.81 -21.76
CA LEU A 134 2.18 7.43 -22.82
C LEU A 134 1.66 6.29 -23.69
N THR A 135 0.83 5.41 -23.17
CA THR A 135 0.22 4.32 -23.96
C THR A 135 -0.91 4.82 -24.85
N LEU A 136 -1.61 5.91 -24.46
CA LEU A 136 -2.66 6.50 -25.29
C LEU A 136 -2.12 7.35 -26.44
N ILE A 137 -0.89 7.84 -26.32
CA ILE A 137 -0.27 8.75 -27.31
C ILE A 137 0.51 7.94 -28.37
N ASN A 138 0.98 6.72 -28.04
CA ASN A 138 1.77 5.85 -28.92
C ASN A 138 0.97 4.68 -29.47
#